data_98fafead10f98cbcff48f2341e791f5c
#
_entry.id   98fafead10f98cbcff48f2341e791f5c
#
_cell.length_a   1.000
_cell.length_b   1.000
_cell.length_c   1.000
_cell.angle_alpha   90.00
_cell.angle_beta   90.00
_cell.angle_gamma   90.00
#
_symmetry.space_group_name_H-M   'P 1'
#
loop_
_entity.id
_entity.type
_entity.pdbx_description
1 polymer ?
#
loop_
_entity_poly.entity_id
_entity_poly.type
_entity_poly.pdbx_seq_one_letter_code
_entity_poly.pdbx_strand_id
1 'polypeptide(L)'
;MEEFKNIKVALLGSGTVGTGVYKLIEHQKDELPHKIGANLSVSKVLVRDKNKKRDGINPEHLTDQWEDIITDDEIQIVVEVMGGIEPARTYITQALKAGKNVVTANKDLMAVHGGELLDIASENGCDLLFEASVAGGIPIIRPLKQCLAGNYLSEVMGIVNGTTNFILTKMTHEGMEFDEALALATELGYAEADPTADIEGYDAGRKMAIMASIAFNSRVTFDDVYTEGITNITAKDIKYAEAMGCTIKLLGVAKNTETGIEVRVHPMLIPSDHPLATVNDSFNAVFVHGDAVDDAMFYGRGAGELPTASAVMGDIIDVARNIQFYCNGRIHCTCYKTLPIKKITEIESKYFMRLLVDDKPGVLAKIADTLGRNNVSIAQVIQKNKIEDKAELVVITDLVLEQNFADALVEIKGMDHTKEISTVIRVY
;
A
#
# COMPACT_ATOMS: atom_id res chain seq x y z
N MET A 1 24.26 -30.02 -25.52
CA MET A 1 23.70 -28.96 -24.59
C MET A 1 22.94 -28.01 -25.47
N GLU A 2 21.65 -27.85 -25.24
CA GLU A 2 20.90 -26.78 -25.93
C GLU A 2 21.51 -25.43 -25.54
N GLU A 3 21.86 -24.63 -26.53
CA GLU A 3 22.44 -23.32 -26.35
C GLU A 3 21.27 -22.35 -25.97
N PHE A 4 21.16 -22.01 -24.71
CA PHE A 4 20.12 -21.07 -24.24
C PHE A 4 20.31 -19.71 -24.87
N LYS A 5 19.23 -19.11 -25.38
CA LYS A 5 19.19 -17.73 -25.85
C LYS A 5 19.55 -16.78 -24.70
N ASN A 6 20.35 -15.74 -24.98
CA ASN A 6 20.66 -14.70 -24.02
C ASN A 6 19.59 -13.61 -24.00
N ILE A 7 19.09 -13.27 -22.83
CA ILE A 7 18.20 -12.12 -22.56
C ILE A 7 19.00 -11.12 -21.72
N LYS A 8 19.22 -9.93 -22.28
CA LYS A 8 19.94 -8.84 -21.61
C LYS A 8 18.99 -7.90 -20.88
N VAL A 9 19.37 -7.56 -19.67
CA VAL A 9 18.64 -6.67 -18.75
C VAL A 9 19.45 -5.40 -18.51
N ALA A 10 18.80 -4.25 -18.55
CA ALA A 10 19.36 -3.00 -18.02
C ALA A 10 18.63 -2.61 -16.74
N LEU A 11 19.41 -2.15 -15.73
CA LEU A 11 18.86 -1.63 -14.48
C LEU A 11 18.94 -0.11 -14.48
N LEU A 12 17.84 0.57 -14.21
CA LEU A 12 17.81 2.02 -13.98
C LEU A 12 17.85 2.28 -12.47
N GLY A 13 19.03 2.51 -11.94
CA GLY A 13 19.29 2.69 -10.52
C GLY A 13 20.05 1.53 -9.88
N SER A 14 20.94 1.88 -8.96
CA SER A 14 21.75 0.97 -8.13
C SER A 14 21.60 1.31 -6.64
N GLY A 15 20.38 1.68 -6.24
CA GLY A 15 20.01 1.81 -4.83
C GLY A 15 19.81 0.44 -4.19
N THR A 16 19.15 0.40 -3.04
CA THR A 16 18.88 -0.84 -2.29
C THR A 16 18.27 -1.92 -3.16
N VAL A 17 17.18 -1.62 -3.87
CA VAL A 17 16.48 -2.61 -4.72
C VAL A 17 17.30 -3.02 -5.93
N GLY A 18 17.87 -2.05 -6.67
CA GLY A 18 18.67 -2.36 -7.88
C GLY A 18 19.91 -3.21 -7.58
N THR A 19 20.59 -2.94 -6.46
CA THR A 19 21.70 -3.77 -5.99
C THR A 19 21.24 -5.18 -5.64
N GLY A 20 20.09 -5.31 -4.97
CA GLY A 20 19.48 -6.61 -4.66
C GLY A 20 19.14 -7.41 -5.92
N VAL A 21 18.54 -6.78 -6.93
CA VAL A 21 18.23 -7.43 -8.22
C VAL A 21 19.50 -7.90 -8.92
N TYR A 22 20.52 -7.04 -8.99
CA TYR A 22 21.81 -7.39 -9.59
C TYR A 22 22.41 -8.61 -8.90
N LYS A 23 22.49 -8.61 -7.56
CA LYS A 23 23.00 -9.75 -6.78
C LYS A 23 22.22 -11.04 -7.02
N LEU A 24 20.87 -10.96 -7.11
CA LEU A 24 20.03 -12.14 -7.34
C LEU A 24 20.24 -12.74 -8.72
N ILE A 25 20.40 -11.93 -9.76
CA ILE A 25 20.71 -12.41 -11.13
C ILE A 25 22.06 -13.12 -11.13
N GLU A 26 23.10 -12.51 -10.59
CA GLU A 26 24.45 -13.09 -10.54
C GLU A 26 24.51 -14.37 -9.69
N HIS A 27 23.82 -14.37 -8.54
CA HIS A 27 23.81 -15.54 -7.65
C HIS A 27 23.07 -16.75 -8.24
N GLN A 28 22.04 -16.51 -9.02
CA GLN A 28 21.19 -17.57 -9.59
C GLN A 28 21.49 -17.84 -11.07
N LYS A 29 22.59 -17.34 -11.62
CA LYS A 29 22.90 -17.45 -13.06
C LYS A 29 22.88 -18.87 -13.62
N ASP A 30 23.22 -19.88 -12.80
CA ASP A 30 23.27 -21.28 -13.23
C ASP A 30 21.87 -21.94 -13.14
N GLU A 31 20.97 -21.44 -12.29
CA GLU A 31 19.62 -21.96 -12.06
C GLU A 31 18.55 -21.29 -12.95
N LEU A 32 18.73 -20.00 -13.25
CA LEU A 32 17.77 -19.23 -14.03
C LEU A 32 17.50 -19.80 -15.43
N PRO A 33 18.51 -20.30 -16.18
CA PRO A 33 18.28 -20.89 -17.49
C PRO A 33 17.29 -22.05 -17.47
N HIS A 34 17.33 -22.88 -16.43
CA HIS A 34 16.39 -23.99 -16.25
C HIS A 34 14.97 -23.56 -15.91
N LYS A 35 14.83 -22.39 -15.25
CA LYS A 35 13.53 -21.83 -14.88
C LYS A 35 12.88 -21.01 -16.00
N ILE A 36 13.68 -20.40 -16.86
CA ILE A 36 13.25 -19.47 -17.91
C ILE A 36 13.24 -20.13 -19.30
N GLY A 37 14.18 -21.04 -19.56
CA GLY A 37 14.50 -21.52 -20.90
C GLY A 37 15.46 -20.58 -21.66
N ALA A 38 16.09 -19.63 -20.98
CA ALA A 38 17.04 -18.67 -21.52
C ALA A 38 18.03 -18.21 -20.45
N ASN A 39 19.25 -17.82 -20.86
CA ASN A 39 20.20 -17.15 -19.99
C ASN A 39 19.72 -15.72 -19.70
N LEU A 40 19.92 -15.25 -18.47
CA LEU A 40 19.62 -13.89 -18.07
C LEU A 40 20.90 -13.21 -17.58
N SER A 41 21.21 -12.03 -18.09
CA SER A 41 22.39 -11.27 -17.68
C SER A 41 22.13 -9.77 -17.61
N VAL A 42 22.77 -9.08 -16.65
CA VAL A 42 22.75 -7.62 -16.60
C VAL A 42 23.80 -7.07 -17.56
N SER A 43 23.36 -6.27 -18.52
CA SER A 43 24.24 -5.61 -19.51
C SER A 43 24.67 -4.23 -19.04
N LYS A 44 23.73 -3.42 -18.55
CA LYS A 44 23.96 -2.04 -18.14
C LYS A 44 23.23 -1.71 -16.83
N VAL A 45 23.85 -0.80 -16.06
CA VAL A 45 23.26 -0.22 -14.84
C VAL A 45 23.41 1.29 -14.93
N LEU A 46 22.30 2.00 -15.15
CA LEU A 46 22.27 3.45 -15.21
C LEU A 46 22.39 4.05 -13.80
N VAL A 47 23.32 4.96 -13.64
CA VAL A 47 23.60 5.63 -12.37
C VAL A 47 23.92 7.10 -12.61
N ARG A 48 23.76 7.95 -11.57
CA ARG A 48 24.07 9.38 -11.67
C ARG A 48 25.59 9.66 -11.84
N ASP A 49 26.43 8.81 -11.26
CA ASP A 49 27.90 8.90 -11.31
C ASP A 49 28.47 7.48 -11.40
N LYS A 50 28.99 7.13 -12.57
CA LYS A 50 29.57 5.81 -12.85
C LYS A 50 30.93 5.58 -12.18
N ASN A 51 31.59 6.64 -11.72
CA ASN A 51 32.90 6.54 -11.05
C ASN A 51 32.76 6.20 -9.56
N LYS A 52 31.57 6.39 -8.99
CA LYS A 52 31.31 6.01 -7.60
C LYS A 52 31.28 4.49 -7.48
N LYS A 53 32.21 3.93 -6.65
CA LYS A 53 32.25 2.49 -6.36
C LYS A 53 30.92 2.01 -5.77
N ARG A 54 30.46 0.85 -6.26
CA ARG A 54 29.26 0.16 -5.78
C ARG A 54 29.59 -1.28 -5.49
N ASP A 55 29.43 -1.66 -4.22
CA ASP A 55 29.77 -3.01 -3.80
C ASP A 55 28.79 -4.03 -4.40
N GLY A 56 29.34 -5.09 -5.01
CA GLY A 56 28.57 -6.17 -5.62
C GLY A 56 28.08 -5.89 -7.05
N ILE A 57 28.47 -4.76 -7.68
CA ILE A 57 28.17 -4.46 -9.09
C ILE A 57 29.46 -4.37 -9.89
N ASN A 58 29.54 -5.07 -11.03
CA ASN A 58 30.70 -4.98 -11.94
C ASN A 58 30.79 -3.55 -12.50
N PRO A 59 31.93 -2.83 -12.31
CA PRO A 59 32.11 -1.48 -12.83
C PRO A 59 31.92 -1.33 -14.36
N GLU A 60 32.18 -2.38 -15.14
CA GLU A 60 32.01 -2.37 -16.61
C GLU A 60 30.54 -2.28 -17.03
N HIS A 61 29.60 -2.65 -16.16
CA HIS A 61 28.17 -2.52 -16.41
C HIS A 61 27.67 -1.10 -16.10
N LEU A 62 28.44 -0.27 -15.38
CA LEU A 62 27.98 1.07 -14.99
C LEU A 62 27.99 2.05 -16.18
N THR A 63 26.92 2.78 -16.33
CA THR A 63 26.81 3.91 -17.27
C THR A 63 26.08 5.07 -16.60
N ASP A 64 26.39 6.30 -17.03
CA ASP A 64 25.69 7.54 -16.69
C ASP A 64 24.94 8.12 -17.91
N GLN A 65 24.91 7.36 -19.04
CA GLN A 65 24.24 7.76 -20.27
C GLN A 65 23.05 6.84 -20.53
N TRP A 66 21.86 7.43 -20.65
CA TRP A 66 20.64 6.72 -21.03
C TRP A 66 20.73 6.11 -22.44
N GLU A 67 21.43 6.80 -23.32
CA GLU A 67 21.66 6.41 -24.71
C GLU A 67 22.32 5.04 -24.83
N ASP A 68 23.22 4.67 -23.91
CA ASP A 68 23.89 3.35 -23.89
C ASP A 68 22.89 2.19 -23.66
N ILE A 69 21.69 2.49 -23.19
CA ILE A 69 20.62 1.52 -22.92
C ILE A 69 19.57 1.54 -24.00
N ILE A 70 19.08 2.74 -24.36
CA ILE A 70 17.94 2.83 -25.26
C ILE A 70 18.30 2.45 -26.70
N THR A 71 19.54 2.71 -27.12
CA THR A 71 20.04 2.39 -28.48
C THR A 71 20.65 1.00 -28.61
N ASP A 72 20.82 0.26 -27.52
CA ASP A 72 21.31 -1.13 -27.56
C ASP A 72 20.14 -2.07 -27.84
N ASP A 73 20.05 -2.60 -29.08
CA ASP A 73 18.99 -3.51 -29.51
C ASP A 73 19.05 -4.89 -28.81
N GLU A 74 20.18 -5.24 -28.20
CA GLU A 74 20.31 -6.50 -27.47
C GLU A 74 19.67 -6.44 -26.07
N ILE A 75 19.45 -5.23 -25.52
CA ILE A 75 18.74 -5.04 -24.25
C ILE A 75 17.23 -5.19 -24.47
N GLN A 76 16.65 -6.23 -23.91
CA GLN A 76 15.25 -6.60 -24.11
C GLN A 76 14.36 -6.25 -22.91
N ILE A 77 14.96 -6.08 -21.71
CA ILE A 77 14.25 -5.76 -20.48
C ILE A 77 14.92 -4.58 -19.81
N VAL A 78 14.13 -3.56 -19.47
CA VAL A 78 14.53 -2.41 -18.67
C VAL A 78 13.86 -2.49 -17.30
N VAL A 79 14.65 -2.44 -16.23
CA VAL A 79 14.16 -2.51 -14.86
C VAL A 79 14.32 -1.15 -14.20
N GLU A 80 13.24 -0.47 -13.90
CA GLU A 80 13.24 0.85 -13.28
C GLU A 80 13.07 0.72 -11.75
N VAL A 81 14.10 1.15 -11.02
CA VAL A 81 14.19 1.13 -9.55
C VAL A 81 14.85 2.42 -9.01
N MET A 82 14.67 3.54 -9.73
CA MET A 82 15.20 4.86 -9.34
C MET A 82 14.26 5.59 -8.39
N GLY A 83 12.96 5.36 -8.52
CA GLY A 83 11.92 6.10 -7.82
C GLY A 83 11.69 7.52 -8.38
N GLY A 84 10.68 8.20 -7.84
CA GLY A 84 10.23 9.51 -8.33
C GLY A 84 9.43 9.41 -9.64
N ILE A 85 8.89 10.55 -10.10
CA ILE A 85 8.10 10.60 -11.34
C ILE A 85 9.02 10.79 -12.55
N GLU A 86 9.84 11.84 -12.54
CA GLU A 86 10.80 12.10 -13.60
C GLU A 86 12.24 11.90 -13.08
N PRO A 87 13.14 11.35 -13.89
CA PRO A 87 13.01 11.00 -15.30
C PRO A 87 12.43 9.58 -15.55
N ALA A 88 11.97 8.86 -14.54
CA ALA A 88 11.50 7.47 -14.65
C ALA A 88 10.39 7.32 -15.69
N ARG A 89 9.37 8.20 -15.68
CA ARG A 89 8.28 8.22 -16.68
C ARG A 89 8.81 8.36 -18.10
N THR A 90 9.72 9.32 -18.32
CA THR A 90 10.35 9.54 -19.63
C THR A 90 11.09 8.30 -20.11
N TYR A 91 11.92 7.69 -19.28
CA TYR A 91 12.70 6.52 -19.66
C TYR A 91 11.83 5.29 -19.93
N ILE A 92 10.83 5.03 -19.08
CA ILE A 92 9.88 3.93 -19.30
C ILE A 92 9.12 4.13 -20.62
N THR A 93 8.61 5.35 -20.87
CA THR A 93 7.91 5.68 -22.11
C THR A 93 8.79 5.43 -23.35
N GLN A 94 10.04 5.86 -23.30
CA GLN A 94 10.99 5.66 -24.41
C GLN A 94 11.32 4.17 -24.59
N ALA A 95 11.54 3.42 -23.50
CA ALA A 95 11.83 2.00 -23.55
C ALA A 95 10.69 1.22 -24.21
N LEU A 96 9.45 1.44 -23.76
CA LEU A 96 8.26 0.80 -24.32
C LEU A 96 8.08 1.12 -25.81
N LYS A 97 8.25 2.39 -26.23
CA LYS A 97 8.19 2.82 -27.63
C LYS A 97 9.30 2.23 -28.49
N ALA A 98 10.44 1.89 -27.89
CA ALA A 98 11.54 1.18 -28.55
C ALA A 98 11.35 -0.36 -28.57
N GLY A 99 10.19 -0.87 -28.13
CA GLY A 99 9.91 -2.31 -28.10
C GLY A 99 10.60 -3.06 -26.97
N LYS A 100 11.13 -2.36 -25.95
CA LYS A 100 11.74 -2.97 -24.78
C LYS A 100 10.68 -3.19 -23.69
N ASN A 101 10.69 -4.36 -23.07
CA ASN A 101 9.82 -4.67 -21.94
C ASN A 101 10.29 -3.95 -20.67
N VAL A 102 9.38 -3.62 -19.79
CA VAL A 102 9.70 -2.86 -18.59
C VAL A 102 9.20 -3.57 -17.33
N VAL A 103 10.06 -3.57 -16.30
CA VAL A 103 9.70 -3.94 -14.93
C VAL A 103 9.96 -2.75 -14.02
N THR A 104 9.03 -2.37 -13.17
CA THR A 104 9.21 -1.23 -12.25
C THR A 104 8.77 -1.54 -10.82
N ALA A 105 9.46 -0.96 -9.85
CA ALA A 105 9.07 -0.96 -8.44
C ALA A 105 8.46 0.39 -7.99
N ASN A 106 8.22 1.30 -8.91
CA ASN A 106 7.88 2.70 -8.65
C ASN A 106 6.39 2.90 -8.42
N LYS A 107 5.99 2.80 -7.15
CA LYS A 107 4.59 2.97 -6.75
C LYS A 107 4.04 4.36 -7.05
N ASP A 108 4.89 5.42 -6.89
CA ASP A 108 4.48 6.80 -7.09
C ASP A 108 4.11 7.04 -8.56
N LEU A 109 4.94 6.55 -9.45
CA LEU A 109 4.71 6.62 -10.89
C LEU A 109 3.48 5.79 -11.30
N MET A 110 3.35 4.56 -10.80
CA MET A 110 2.23 3.70 -11.16
C MET A 110 0.89 4.19 -10.61
N ALA A 111 0.86 4.81 -9.44
CA ALA A 111 -0.36 5.38 -8.84
C ALA A 111 -0.89 6.61 -9.60
N VAL A 112 -0.02 7.35 -10.30
CA VAL A 112 -0.39 8.59 -11.01
C VAL A 112 -0.47 8.38 -12.53
N HIS A 113 0.53 7.72 -13.11
CA HIS A 113 0.69 7.57 -14.56
C HIS A 113 0.59 6.12 -15.05
N GLY A 114 0.24 5.17 -14.17
CA GLY A 114 0.20 3.75 -14.51
C GLY A 114 -0.73 3.43 -15.68
N GLY A 115 -1.89 4.11 -15.77
CA GLY A 115 -2.81 3.95 -16.89
C GLY A 115 -2.19 4.30 -18.24
N GLU A 116 -1.57 5.49 -18.35
CA GLU A 116 -0.87 5.95 -19.55
C GLU A 116 0.24 4.98 -19.98
N LEU A 117 1.07 4.54 -19.02
CA LEU A 117 2.20 3.67 -19.31
C LEU A 117 1.76 2.26 -19.75
N LEU A 118 0.67 1.73 -19.17
CA LEU A 118 0.08 0.46 -19.57
C LEU A 118 -0.54 0.53 -20.97
N ASP A 119 -1.15 1.65 -21.31
CA ASP A 119 -1.68 1.89 -22.67
C ASP A 119 -0.52 1.91 -23.69
N ILE A 120 0.59 2.63 -23.41
CA ILE A 120 1.79 2.65 -24.25
C ILE A 120 2.41 1.24 -24.38
N ALA A 121 2.49 0.48 -23.30
CA ALA A 121 3.00 -0.89 -23.33
C ALA A 121 2.15 -1.78 -24.25
N SER A 122 0.84 -1.68 -24.14
CA SER A 122 -0.12 -2.43 -24.98
C SER A 122 0.01 -2.05 -26.46
N GLU A 123 0.11 -0.77 -26.79
CA GLU A 123 0.26 -0.27 -28.16
C GLU A 123 1.56 -0.77 -28.84
N ASN A 124 2.60 -1.04 -28.04
CA ASN A 124 3.91 -1.48 -28.56
C ASN A 124 4.15 -3.00 -28.36
N GLY A 125 3.15 -3.75 -27.90
CA GLY A 125 3.27 -5.21 -27.68
C GLY A 125 4.31 -5.58 -26.63
N CYS A 126 4.53 -4.72 -25.63
CA CYS A 126 5.50 -4.89 -24.56
C CYS A 126 4.82 -5.27 -23.24
N ASP A 127 5.55 -5.97 -22.40
CA ASP A 127 5.17 -6.14 -20.98
C ASP A 127 5.58 -4.91 -20.18
N LEU A 128 4.68 -4.45 -19.30
CA LEU A 128 4.96 -3.54 -18.19
C LEU A 128 4.48 -4.21 -16.91
N LEU A 129 5.43 -4.75 -16.12
CA LEU A 129 5.14 -5.42 -14.87
C LEU A 129 5.63 -4.59 -13.68
N PHE A 130 4.91 -4.66 -12.56
CA PHE A 130 5.14 -3.76 -11.42
C PHE A 130 4.79 -4.39 -10.06
N GLU A 131 5.03 -5.71 -9.89
CA GLU A 131 4.74 -6.44 -8.64
C GLU A 131 5.35 -5.75 -7.42
N ALA A 132 6.59 -5.32 -7.53
CA ALA A 132 7.33 -4.69 -6.42
C ALA A 132 6.83 -3.27 -6.04
N SER A 133 5.89 -2.69 -6.78
CA SER A 133 5.30 -1.38 -6.46
C SER A 133 4.33 -1.45 -5.27
N VAL A 134 3.81 -2.63 -4.93
CA VAL A 134 2.88 -2.84 -3.82
C VAL A 134 3.37 -3.97 -2.93
N ALA A 135 3.33 -3.76 -1.61
CA ALA A 135 3.63 -4.77 -0.58
C ALA A 135 5.02 -5.44 -0.71
N GLY A 136 5.96 -4.83 -1.39
CA GLY A 136 7.37 -5.22 -1.47
C GLY A 136 7.58 -6.67 -1.91
N GLY A 137 7.95 -7.55 -0.97
CA GLY A 137 8.20 -8.97 -1.25
C GLY A 137 6.96 -9.86 -1.32
N ILE A 138 5.77 -9.31 -1.04
CA ILE A 138 4.50 -10.06 -1.08
C ILE A 138 3.97 -10.07 -2.51
N PRO A 139 3.81 -11.23 -3.16
CA PRO A 139 3.15 -11.29 -4.45
C PRO A 139 1.66 -10.97 -4.30
N ILE A 140 1.19 -9.88 -4.88
CA ILE A 140 -0.22 -9.45 -4.81
C ILE A 140 -0.78 -9.00 -6.16
N ILE A 141 -0.02 -8.26 -6.96
CA ILE A 141 -0.46 -7.77 -8.28
C ILE A 141 -0.77 -8.96 -9.21
N ARG A 142 0.16 -9.90 -9.30
CA ARG A 142 -0.02 -11.10 -10.12
C ARG A 142 -1.13 -12.01 -9.62
N PRO A 143 -1.26 -12.32 -8.32
CA PRO A 143 -2.43 -13.01 -7.79
C PRO A 143 -3.76 -12.34 -8.15
N LEU A 144 -3.91 -11.05 -7.97
CA LEU A 144 -5.13 -10.32 -8.32
C LEU A 144 -5.44 -10.39 -9.82
N LYS A 145 -4.41 -10.27 -10.69
CA LYS A 145 -4.59 -10.28 -12.15
C LYS A 145 -4.77 -11.68 -12.75
N GLN A 146 -4.23 -12.71 -12.13
CA GLN A 146 -4.12 -14.05 -12.72
C GLN A 146 -4.76 -15.13 -11.84
N CYS A 147 -4.28 -15.32 -10.60
CA CYS A 147 -4.73 -16.43 -9.75
C CYS A 147 -6.20 -16.25 -9.32
N LEU A 148 -6.61 -15.04 -9.05
CA LEU A 148 -7.94 -14.67 -8.58
C LEU A 148 -8.85 -14.14 -9.71
N ALA A 149 -8.40 -14.13 -10.96
CA ALA A 149 -9.13 -13.58 -12.10
C ALA A 149 -10.50 -14.24 -12.36
N GLY A 150 -10.71 -15.47 -11.86
CA GLY A 150 -11.99 -16.17 -11.93
C GLY A 150 -13.02 -15.75 -10.87
N ASN A 151 -12.67 -14.82 -9.96
CA ASN A 151 -13.54 -14.37 -8.88
C ASN A 151 -14.09 -12.97 -9.13
N TYR A 152 -15.27 -12.69 -8.60
CA TYR A 152 -15.71 -11.34 -8.35
C TYR A 152 -15.15 -10.88 -6.98
N LEU A 153 -14.15 -10.01 -7.03
CA LEU A 153 -13.54 -9.46 -5.82
C LEU A 153 -14.39 -8.31 -5.29
N SER A 154 -14.91 -8.45 -4.08
CA SER A 154 -15.75 -7.44 -3.42
C SER A 154 -14.97 -6.57 -2.44
N GLU A 155 -13.88 -7.08 -1.86
CA GLU A 155 -13.08 -6.34 -0.87
C GLU A 155 -11.61 -6.66 -0.99
N VAL A 156 -10.77 -5.63 -0.84
CA VAL A 156 -9.33 -5.73 -0.61
C VAL A 156 -8.99 -4.87 0.60
N MET A 157 -8.42 -5.48 1.61
CA MET A 157 -8.02 -4.81 2.84
C MET A 157 -6.55 -5.11 3.13
N GLY A 158 -5.76 -4.13 3.63
CA GLY A 158 -4.37 -4.42 3.87
C GLY A 158 -3.66 -3.53 4.88
N ILE A 159 -2.71 -4.14 5.56
CA ILE A 159 -1.61 -3.46 6.26
C ILE A 159 -0.47 -3.39 5.24
N VAL A 160 -0.32 -2.23 4.60
CA VAL A 160 0.59 -2.07 3.44
C VAL A 160 1.70 -1.04 3.67
N ASN A 161 1.82 -0.58 4.92
CA ASN A 161 2.93 0.26 5.37
C ASN A 161 3.58 -0.36 6.63
N GLY A 162 4.83 -0.76 6.52
CA GLY A 162 5.56 -1.44 7.59
C GLY A 162 5.95 -0.51 8.74
N THR A 163 6.22 0.77 8.47
CA THR A 163 6.60 1.77 9.47
C THR A 163 5.46 2.02 10.45
N THR A 164 4.26 2.30 9.95
CA THR A 164 3.08 2.54 10.80
C THR A 164 2.63 1.29 11.54
N ASN A 165 2.74 0.11 10.92
CA ASN A 165 2.44 -1.12 11.62
C ASN A 165 3.44 -1.41 12.75
N PHE A 166 4.73 -1.12 12.55
CA PHE A 166 5.74 -1.21 13.60
C PHE A 166 5.43 -0.27 14.77
N ILE A 167 5.14 1.00 14.48
CA ILE A 167 4.79 2.01 15.49
C ILE A 167 3.59 1.52 16.32
N LEU A 168 2.48 1.17 15.67
CA LEU A 168 1.27 0.70 16.36
C LEU A 168 1.51 -0.61 17.13
N THR A 169 2.40 -1.49 16.64
CA THR A 169 2.80 -2.70 17.36
C THR A 169 3.52 -2.36 18.67
N LYS A 170 4.48 -1.41 18.64
CA LYS A 170 5.20 -0.96 19.84
C LYS A 170 4.29 -0.27 20.83
N MET A 171 3.40 0.59 20.36
CA MET A 171 2.38 1.22 21.20
C MET A 171 1.47 0.18 21.87
N THR A 172 1.08 -0.87 21.15
CA THR A 172 0.20 -1.93 21.66
C THR A 172 0.90 -2.84 22.67
N HIS A 173 2.06 -3.41 22.32
CA HIS A 173 2.68 -4.45 23.14
C HIS A 173 3.61 -3.91 24.22
N GLU A 174 4.20 -2.74 24.01
CA GLU A 174 5.18 -2.15 24.94
C GLU A 174 4.61 -0.90 25.66
N GLY A 175 3.40 -0.45 25.28
CA GLY A 175 2.72 0.70 25.90
C GLY A 175 3.40 2.05 25.61
N MET A 176 4.22 2.12 24.57
CA MET A 176 4.89 3.35 24.15
C MET A 176 3.89 4.41 23.71
N GLU A 177 4.23 5.69 23.90
CA GLU A 177 3.55 6.78 23.24
C GLU A 177 4.01 6.90 21.78
N PHE A 178 3.22 7.55 20.94
CA PHE A 178 3.47 7.65 19.50
C PHE A 178 4.88 8.18 19.16
N ASP A 179 5.29 9.27 19.80
CA ASP A 179 6.59 9.92 19.54
C ASP A 179 7.78 9.01 19.91
N GLU A 180 7.64 8.22 20.98
CA GLU A 180 8.66 7.25 21.41
C GLU A 180 8.78 6.11 20.40
N ALA A 181 7.65 5.58 19.95
CA ALA A 181 7.62 4.50 18.97
C ALA A 181 8.13 4.96 17.58
N LEU A 182 7.85 6.21 17.18
CA LEU A 182 8.37 6.82 15.95
C LEU A 182 9.88 7.03 16.04
N ALA A 183 10.40 7.52 17.18
CA ALA A 183 11.83 7.68 17.38
C ALA A 183 12.56 6.33 17.28
N LEU A 184 12.02 5.28 17.89
CA LEU A 184 12.57 3.92 17.78
C LEU A 184 12.52 3.40 16.33
N ALA A 185 11.42 3.65 15.60
CA ALA A 185 11.31 3.26 14.20
C ALA A 185 12.39 3.95 13.33
N THR A 186 12.72 5.21 13.63
CA THR A 186 13.77 5.96 12.95
C THR A 186 15.15 5.42 13.28
N GLU A 187 15.43 5.14 14.55
CA GLU A 187 16.71 4.55 15.00
C GLU A 187 16.99 3.20 14.34
N LEU A 188 15.95 2.36 14.20
CA LEU A 188 16.04 1.06 13.56
C LEU A 188 16.01 1.11 12.02
N GLY A 189 15.84 2.30 11.43
CA GLY A 189 15.80 2.48 9.98
C GLY A 189 14.49 2.07 9.30
N TYR A 190 13.40 1.91 10.04
CA TYR A 190 12.06 1.69 9.49
C TYR A 190 11.41 3.00 9.03
N ALA A 191 11.69 4.12 9.71
CA ALA A 191 11.25 5.45 9.30
C ALA A 191 12.42 6.28 8.77
N GLU A 192 12.18 7.05 7.71
CA GLU A 192 13.12 8.04 7.20
C GLU A 192 13.08 9.33 8.06
N ALA A 193 14.00 10.28 7.78
CA ALA A 193 14.06 11.56 8.48
C ALA A 193 12.76 12.39 8.32
N ASP A 194 12.09 12.25 7.17
CA ASP A 194 10.74 12.76 6.95
C ASP A 194 9.77 11.58 6.80
N PRO A 195 9.09 11.18 7.87
CA PRO A 195 8.18 10.05 7.87
C PRO A 195 6.75 10.39 7.40
N THR A 196 6.50 11.62 6.96
CA THR A 196 5.15 12.14 6.67
C THR A 196 4.36 11.22 5.73
N ALA A 197 5.00 10.71 4.67
CA ALA A 197 4.32 9.83 3.72
C ALA A 197 3.82 8.53 4.36
N ASP A 198 4.51 8.05 5.39
CA ASP A 198 4.12 6.85 6.14
C ASP A 198 3.04 7.19 7.17
N ILE A 199 3.33 8.11 8.10
CA ILE A 199 2.48 8.37 9.27
C ILE A 199 1.15 9.06 8.92
N GLU A 200 1.08 9.77 7.79
CA GLU A 200 -0.16 10.37 7.27
C GLU A 200 -0.92 9.44 6.29
N GLY A 201 -0.40 8.23 6.05
CA GLY A 201 -1.07 7.19 5.26
C GLY A 201 -0.93 7.34 3.74
N TYR A 202 -0.16 8.29 3.23
CA TYR A 202 -0.02 8.55 1.78
C TYR A 202 0.65 7.40 1.04
N ASP A 203 1.66 6.75 1.63
CA ASP A 203 2.28 5.55 1.07
C ASP A 203 1.27 4.42 0.91
N ALA A 204 0.47 4.17 1.95
CA ALA A 204 -0.59 3.17 1.91
C ALA A 204 -1.68 3.56 0.89
N GLY A 205 -2.04 4.84 0.78
CA GLY A 205 -3.02 5.35 -0.17
C GLY A 205 -2.63 5.07 -1.62
N ARG A 206 -1.38 5.32 -2.01
CA ARG A 206 -0.87 5.01 -3.36
C ARG A 206 -0.95 3.53 -3.68
N LYS A 207 -0.59 2.66 -2.73
CA LYS A 207 -0.68 1.20 -2.89
C LYS A 207 -2.12 0.75 -3.02
N MET A 208 -3.04 1.34 -2.25
CA MET A 208 -4.47 1.02 -2.33
C MET A 208 -5.09 1.43 -3.66
N ALA A 209 -4.71 2.59 -4.23
CA ALA A 209 -5.15 3.01 -5.55
C ALA A 209 -4.78 1.97 -6.63
N ILE A 210 -3.55 1.46 -6.60
CA ILE A 210 -3.08 0.42 -7.52
C ILE A 210 -3.87 -0.87 -7.33
N MET A 211 -4.03 -1.35 -6.09
CA MET A 211 -4.74 -2.60 -5.80
C MET A 211 -6.23 -2.51 -6.16
N ALA A 212 -6.90 -1.41 -5.80
CA ALA A 212 -8.30 -1.19 -6.15
C ALA A 212 -8.53 -1.16 -7.66
N SER A 213 -7.61 -0.50 -8.41
CA SER A 213 -7.68 -0.47 -9.88
C SER A 213 -7.66 -1.87 -10.48
N ILE A 214 -6.78 -2.72 -9.97
CA ILE A 214 -6.62 -4.10 -10.47
C ILE A 214 -7.77 -4.99 -10.03
N ALA A 215 -8.11 -4.97 -8.75
CA ALA A 215 -9.12 -5.85 -8.17
C ALA A 215 -10.52 -5.58 -8.74
N PHE A 216 -10.86 -4.31 -9.01
CA PHE A 216 -12.20 -3.92 -9.45
C PHE A 216 -12.28 -3.58 -10.93
N ASN A 217 -11.18 -3.73 -11.64
CA ASN A 217 -11.07 -3.49 -13.10
C ASN A 217 -11.50 -2.07 -13.52
N SER A 218 -11.26 -1.07 -12.68
CA SER A 218 -11.59 0.33 -12.91
C SER A 218 -10.44 1.21 -12.46
N ARG A 219 -10.09 2.24 -13.20
CA ARG A 219 -8.96 3.11 -12.83
C ARG A 219 -9.30 3.93 -11.58
N VAL A 220 -8.50 3.76 -10.55
CA VAL A 220 -8.50 4.53 -9.31
C VAL A 220 -7.14 5.21 -9.19
N THR A 221 -7.12 6.50 -8.94
CA THR A 221 -5.90 7.29 -8.74
C THR A 221 -5.69 7.57 -7.25
N PHE A 222 -4.51 8.06 -6.88
CA PHE A 222 -4.26 8.42 -5.48
C PHE A 222 -5.17 9.56 -5.00
N ASP A 223 -5.55 10.49 -5.88
CA ASP A 223 -6.46 11.60 -5.55
C ASP A 223 -7.88 11.13 -5.19
N ASP A 224 -8.23 9.91 -5.58
CA ASP A 224 -9.52 9.29 -5.24
C ASP A 224 -9.52 8.63 -3.84
N VAL A 225 -8.34 8.45 -3.24
CA VAL A 225 -8.19 7.74 -1.96
C VAL A 225 -8.28 8.70 -0.79
N TYR A 226 -9.27 8.51 0.07
CA TYR A 226 -9.27 9.20 1.36
C TYR A 226 -8.15 8.66 2.24
N THR A 227 -7.33 9.55 2.82
CA THR A 227 -6.23 9.16 3.71
C THR A 227 -6.31 9.88 5.05
N GLU A 228 -6.10 9.10 6.13
CA GLU A 228 -5.98 9.57 7.50
C GLU A 228 -4.85 8.81 8.18
N GLY A 229 -3.92 9.52 8.81
CA GLY A 229 -2.74 8.97 9.45
C GLY A 229 -2.96 8.48 10.87
N ILE A 230 -1.84 8.08 11.52
CA ILE A 230 -1.83 7.54 12.88
C ILE A 230 -1.36 8.54 13.94
N THR A 231 -1.05 9.76 13.57
CA THR A 231 -0.44 10.78 14.43
C THR A 231 -1.31 11.16 15.63
N ASN A 232 -2.63 10.96 15.54
CA ASN A 232 -3.59 11.26 16.60
C ASN A 232 -3.90 10.06 17.51
N ILE A 233 -3.31 8.89 17.27
CA ILE A 233 -3.53 7.68 18.07
C ILE A 233 -2.69 7.74 19.35
N THR A 234 -3.30 7.55 20.49
CA THR A 234 -2.64 7.56 21.79
C THR A 234 -2.56 6.15 22.41
N ALA A 235 -1.61 5.92 23.33
CA ALA A 235 -1.55 4.69 24.09
C ALA A 235 -2.85 4.42 24.90
N LYS A 236 -3.59 5.49 25.22
CA LYS A 236 -4.89 5.37 25.89
C LYS A 236 -5.98 4.80 24.98
N ASP A 237 -5.99 5.18 23.70
CA ASP A 237 -6.92 4.63 22.71
C ASP A 237 -6.68 3.14 22.48
N ILE A 238 -5.42 2.73 22.47
CA ILE A 238 -5.02 1.33 22.37
C ILE A 238 -5.55 0.52 23.57
N LYS A 239 -5.40 1.03 24.80
CA LYS A 239 -5.96 0.37 26.01
C LYS A 239 -7.48 0.24 25.97
N TYR A 240 -8.20 1.20 25.39
CA TYR A 240 -9.63 1.07 25.18
C TYR A 240 -9.96 0.02 24.13
N ALA A 241 -9.22 -0.01 23.01
CA ALA A 241 -9.38 -1.02 21.98
C ALA A 241 -9.17 -2.44 22.54
N GLU A 242 -8.08 -2.66 23.30
CA GLU A 242 -7.80 -3.94 23.96
C GLU A 242 -8.92 -4.35 24.93
N ALA A 243 -9.43 -3.41 25.74
CA ALA A 243 -10.53 -3.68 26.67
C ALA A 243 -11.84 -4.05 25.96
N MET A 244 -11.95 -3.76 24.66
CA MET A 244 -13.07 -4.12 23.79
C MET A 244 -12.79 -5.37 22.95
N GLY A 245 -11.65 -6.05 23.15
CA GLY A 245 -11.23 -7.20 22.35
C GLY A 245 -10.84 -6.82 20.92
N CYS A 246 -10.38 -5.58 20.70
CA CYS A 246 -9.96 -5.06 19.42
C CYS A 246 -8.48 -4.64 19.43
N THR A 247 -7.91 -4.47 18.26
CA THR A 247 -6.60 -3.82 18.05
C THR A 247 -6.72 -2.70 17.03
N ILE A 248 -5.85 -1.70 17.12
CA ILE A 248 -5.79 -0.59 16.16
C ILE A 248 -4.72 -0.89 15.12
N LYS A 249 -5.09 -0.83 13.85
CA LYS A 249 -4.19 -0.93 12.70
C LYS A 249 -4.44 0.21 11.73
N LEU A 250 -3.40 0.66 11.01
CA LEU A 250 -3.60 1.49 9.82
C LEU A 250 -3.98 0.58 8.66
N LEU A 251 -5.20 0.67 8.20
CA LEU A 251 -5.72 -0.19 7.13
C LEU A 251 -6.02 0.59 5.87
N GLY A 252 -5.54 0.09 4.75
CA GLY A 252 -6.11 0.39 3.46
C GLY A 252 -7.34 -0.51 3.24
N VAL A 253 -8.44 0.09 2.84
CA VAL A 253 -9.70 -0.61 2.56
C VAL A 253 -10.21 -0.18 1.20
N ALA A 254 -10.47 -1.14 0.33
CA ALA A 254 -11.14 -0.91 -0.94
C ALA A 254 -12.31 -1.89 -1.07
N LYS A 255 -13.50 -1.39 -1.42
CA LYS A 255 -14.72 -2.19 -1.61
C LYS A 255 -15.36 -1.88 -2.95
N ASN A 256 -15.84 -2.93 -3.61
CA ASN A 256 -16.64 -2.81 -4.82
C ASN A 256 -18.12 -3.00 -4.45
N THR A 257 -18.86 -1.92 -4.39
CA THR A 257 -20.27 -1.92 -3.99
C THR A 257 -21.19 -1.74 -5.21
N GLU A 258 -22.47 -1.97 -5.05
CA GLU A 258 -23.46 -1.75 -6.12
C GLU A 258 -23.50 -0.30 -6.63
N THR A 259 -23.11 0.66 -5.78
CA THR A 259 -23.15 2.10 -6.07
C THR A 259 -21.80 2.70 -6.45
N GLY A 260 -20.72 1.92 -6.42
CA GLY A 260 -19.39 2.37 -6.79
C GLY A 260 -18.27 1.82 -5.91
N ILE A 261 -17.06 2.27 -6.19
CA ILE A 261 -15.85 1.87 -5.47
C ILE A 261 -15.68 2.78 -4.24
N GLU A 262 -15.45 2.16 -3.10
CA GLU A 262 -14.93 2.82 -1.89
C GLU A 262 -13.43 2.54 -1.80
N VAL A 263 -12.63 3.58 -1.56
CA VAL A 263 -11.20 3.41 -1.34
C VAL A 263 -10.71 4.41 -0.30
N ARG A 264 -10.08 3.89 0.76
CA ARG A 264 -9.64 4.71 1.89
C ARG A 264 -8.49 4.08 2.67
N VAL A 265 -7.73 4.90 3.37
CA VAL A 265 -6.70 4.51 4.33
C VAL A 265 -6.93 5.28 5.62
N HIS A 266 -7.05 4.58 6.73
CA HIS A 266 -7.24 5.21 8.04
C HIS A 266 -6.94 4.22 9.18
N PRO A 267 -6.69 4.70 10.40
CA PRO A 267 -6.72 3.86 11.60
C PRO A 267 -8.09 3.19 11.74
N MET A 268 -8.08 1.92 12.13
CA MET A 268 -9.31 1.14 12.32
C MET A 268 -9.16 0.23 13.55
N LEU A 269 -10.22 0.17 14.36
CA LEU A 269 -10.38 -0.88 15.36
C LEU A 269 -10.85 -2.14 14.67
N ILE A 270 -10.07 -3.21 14.75
CA ILE A 270 -10.46 -4.53 14.23
C ILE A 270 -10.52 -5.56 15.37
N PRO A 271 -11.46 -6.52 15.32
CA PRO A 271 -11.53 -7.59 16.30
C PRO A 271 -10.19 -8.34 16.41
N SER A 272 -9.80 -8.73 17.62
CA SER A 272 -8.51 -9.40 17.86
C SER A 272 -8.41 -10.78 17.19
N ASP A 273 -9.53 -11.37 16.79
CA ASP A 273 -9.61 -12.64 16.04
C ASP A 273 -9.58 -12.45 14.52
N HIS A 274 -9.63 -11.20 14.02
CA HIS A 274 -9.48 -10.93 12.59
C HIS A 274 -8.04 -11.26 12.13
N PRO A 275 -7.84 -11.92 10.96
CA PRO A 275 -6.51 -12.32 10.48
C PRO A 275 -5.48 -11.19 10.47
N LEU A 276 -5.88 -9.97 10.07
CA LEU A 276 -5.00 -8.80 10.05
C LEU A 276 -4.58 -8.31 11.44
N ALA A 277 -5.31 -8.64 12.49
CA ALA A 277 -4.97 -8.23 13.87
C ALA A 277 -3.63 -8.82 14.34
N THR A 278 -3.28 -10.00 13.85
CA THR A 278 -2.06 -10.73 14.22
C THR A 278 -0.81 -10.29 13.47
N VAL A 279 -0.96 -9.40 12.48
CA VAL A 279 0.16 -8.88 11.68
C VAL A 279 0.88 -7.79 12.46
N ASN A 280 2.07 -8.08 12.98
CA ASN A 280 2.83 -7.20 13.85
C ASN A 280 4.17 -6.77 13.25
N ASP A 281 4.87 -5.89 13.95
CA ASP A 281 6.15 -5.31 13.56
C ASP A 281 6.08 -4.65 12.17
N SER A 282 7.15 -4.76 11.38
CA SER A 282 7.22 -4.21 10.03
C SER A 282 6.64 -5.12 8.94
N PHE A 283 5.89 -6.17 9.33
CA PHE A 283 5.23 -7.05 8.38
C PHE A 283 4.00 -6.39 7.76
N ASN A 284 3.75 -6.78 6.51
CA ASN A 284 2.57 -6.38 5.76
C ASN A 284 1.68 -7.60 5.49
N ALA A 285 0.40 -7.32 5.23
CA ALA A 285 -0.53 -8.33 4.76
C ALA A 285 -1.62 -7.68 3.90
N VAL A 286 -2.07 -8.41 2.89
CA VAL A 286 -3.23 -8.04 2.07
C VAL A 286 -4.25 -9.16 2.18
N PHE A 287 -5.45 -8.80 2.61
CA PHE A 287 -6.61 -9.65 2.72
C PHE A 287 -7.53 -9.36 1.56
N VAL A 288 -8.04 -10.38 0.90
CA VAL A 288 -8.91 -10.28 -0.27
C VAL A 288 -10.13 -11.16 -0.05
N HIS A 289 -11.32 -10.61 -0.29
CA HIS A 289 -12.56 -11.36 -0.31
C HIS A 289 -13.12 -11.46 -1.73
N GLY A 290 -13.46 -12.67 -2.14
CA GLY A 290 -14.03 -12.97 -3.44
C GLY A 290 -15.14 -14.00 -3.36
N ASP A 291 -16.06 -13.97 -4.32
CA ASP A 291 -17.30 -14.77 -4.33
C ASP A 291 -17.08 -16.30 -4.41
N ALA A 292 -15.94 -16.74 -4.92
CA ALA A 292 -15.62 -18.16 -5.08
C ALA A 292 -14.47 -18.61 -4.18
N VAL A 293 -13.47 -17.74 -3.94
CA VAL A 293 -12.30 -18.06 -3.10
C VAL A 293 -12.59 -17.86 -1.62
N ASP A 294 -13.68 -17.13 -1.31
CA ASP A 294 -13.94 -16.64 0.05
C ASP A 294 -12.81 -15.71 0.51
N ASP A 295 -12.16 -15.98 1.62
CA ASP A 295 -11.09 -15.17 2.18
C ASP A 295 -9.71 -15.72 1.81
N ALA A 296 -8.86 -14.84 1.29
CA ALA A 296 -7.45 -15.13 1.07
C ALA A 296 -6.56 -14.05 1.67
N MET A 297 -5.46 -14.43 2.30
CA MET A 297 -4.50 -13.49 2.88
C MET A 297 -3.09 -13.76 2.36
N PHE A 298 -2.42 -12.68 1.96
CA PHE A 298 -1.02 -12.65 1.51
C PHE A 298 -0.19 -11.91 2.55
N TYR A 299 0.80 -12.56 3.14
CA TYR A 299 1.57 -12.05 4.27
C TYR A 299 3.06 -12.14 4.01
N GLY A 300 3.84 -11.14 4.44
CA GLY A 300 5.29 -11.17 4.34
C GLY A 300 5.97 -9.82 4.62
N ARG A 301 7.19 -9.66 4.14
CA ARG A 301 7.95 -8.41 4.25
C ARG A 301 7.47 -7.39 3.22
N GLY A 302 6.97 -6.25 3.67
CA GLY A 302 6.47 -5.16 2.82
C GLY A 302 7.54 -4.29 2.19
N ALA A 303 8.79 -4.39 2.65
CA ALA A 303 9.95 -3.64 2.16
C ALA A 303 11.26 -4.39 2.46
N GLY A 304 12.37 -3.90 1.92
CA GLY A 304 13.72 -4.42 2.15
C GLY A 304 14.43 -4.77 0.85
N GLU A 305 15.77 -4.82 0.86
CA GLU A 305 16.61 -5.08 -0.32
C GLU A 305 16.18 -6.37 -1.04
N LEU A 306 16.32 -7.50 -0.36
CA LEU A 306 16.05 -8.80 -0.97
C LEU A 306 14.57 -9.12 -1.15
N PRO A 307 13.65 -8.78 -0.21
CA PRO A 307 12.22 -8.98 -0.44
C PRO A 307 11.71 -8.24 -1.69
N THR A 308 12.02 -6.95 -1.83
CA THR A 308 11.60 -6.16 -2.99
C THR A 308 12.29 -6.63 -4.27
N ALA A 309 13.59 -6.92 -4.22
CA ALA A 309 14.31 -7.50 -5.36
C ALA A 309 13.74 -8.86 -5.78
N SER A 310 13.23 -9.66 -4.86
CA SER A 310 12.57 -10.94 -5.18
C SER A 310 11.29 -10.74 -6.01
N ALA A 311 10.48 -9.72 -5.71
CA ALA A 311 9.30 -9.40 -6.51
C ALA A 311 9.68 -8.89 -7.91
N VAL A 312 10.69 -8.00 -8.01
CA VAL A 312 11.26 -7.56 -9.30
C VAL A 312 11.78 -8.75 -10.10
N MET A 313 12.50 -9.69 -9.47
CA MET A 313 12.99 -10.90 -10.14
C MET A 313 11.86 -11.78 -10.66
N GLY A 314 10.76 -11.91 -9.90
CA GLY A 314 9.56 -12.61 -10.36
C GLY A 314 9.02 -12.02 -11.66
N ASP A 315 8.97 -10.69 -11.77
CA ASP A 315 8.54 -9.99 -12.98
C ASP A 315 9.54 -10.16 -14.13
N ILE A 316 10.85 -10.01 -13.87
CA ILE A 316 11.89 -10.23 -14.88
C ILE A 316 11.79 -11.65 -15.46
N ILE A 317 11.60 -12.68 -14.61
CA ILE A 317 11.45 -14.06 -15.03
C ILE A 317 10.19 -14.24 -15.90
N ASP A 318 9.09 -13.63 -15.55
CA ASP A 318 7.85 -13.71 -16.32
C ASP A 318 7.99 -13.03 -17.69
N VAL A 319 8.57 -11.83 -17.74
CA VAL A 319 8.91 -11.13 -18.99
C VAL A 319 9.88 -11.96 -19.84
N ALA A 320 10.92 -12.53 -19.25
CA ALA A 320 11.89 -13.35 -19.98
C ALA A 320 11.25 -14.61 -20.59
N ARG A 321 10.30 -15.24 -19.88
CA ARG A 321 9.49 -16.34 -20.43
C ARG A 321 8.62 -15.87 -21.59
N ASN A 322 7.97 -14.69 -21.46
CA ASN A 322 7.16 -14.13 -22.52
C ASN A 322 8.01 -13.85 -23.78
N ILE A 323 9.22 -13.33 -23.64
CA ILE A 323 10.18 -13.14 -24.73
C ILE A 323 10.53 -14.48 -25.37
N GLN A 324 10.83 -15.51 -24.58
CA GLN A 324 11.22 -16.84 -25.06
C GLN A 324 10.11 -17.51 -25.88
N PHE A 325 8.85 -17.32 -25.47
CA PHE A 325 7.68 -17.91 -26.12
C PHE A 325 6.95 -16.97 -27.07
N TYR A 326 7.49 -15.78 -27.34
CA TYR A 326 6.90 -14.77 -28.23
C TYR A 326 5.46 -14.37 -27.85
N CYS A 327 5.21 -14.19 -26.54
CA CYS A 327 3.88 -13.88 -26.02
C CYS A 327 3.90 -12.62 -25.09
N ASN A 328 4.74 -11.65 -25.39
CA ASN A 328 4.75 -10.37 -24.70
C ASN A 328 3.40 -9.65 -24.83
N GLY A 329 3.03 -8.88 -23.85
CA GLY A 329 1.76 -8.17 -23.83
C GLY A 329 0.53 -9.07 -23.59
N ARG A 330 0.70 -10.34 -23.23
CA ARG A 330 -0.43 -11.27 -23.00
C ARG A 330 -1.34 -10.89 -21.84
N ILE A 331 -0.85 -10.09 -20.89
CA ILE A 331 -1.61 -9.58 -19.75
C ILE A 331 -1.66 -8.07 -19.85
N HIS A 332 -2.70 -7.58 -20.52
CA HIS A 332 -2.96 -6.15 -20.68
C HIS A 332 -3.43 -5.49 -19.38
N CYS A 333 -3.67 -4.17 -19.46
CA CYS A 333 -4.40 -3.45 -18.42
C CYS A 333 -5.79 -4.08 -18.22
N THR A 334 -6.12 -4.41 -16.99
CA THR A 334 -7.41 -5.02 -16.65
C THR A 334 -8.49 -4.00 -16.30
N CYS A 335 -8.20 -2.69 -16.41
CA CYS A 335 -9.15 -1.61 -16.09
C CYS A 335 -10.08 -1.33 -17.29
N TYR A 336 -11.00 -2.26 -17.57
CA TYR A 336 -11.97 -2.14 -18.68
C TYR A 336 -13.34 -1.55 -18.26
N LYS A 337 -13.52 -1.31 -16.94
CA LYS A 337 -14.72 -0.68 -16.39
C LYS A 337 -14.47 0.80 -16.09
N THR A 338 -15.56 1.56 -16.03
CA THR A 338 -15.58 2.93 -15.51
C THR A 338 -16.64 2.97 -14.41
N LEU A 339 -16.23 2.61 -13.19
CA LEU A 339 -17.09 2.62 -12.02
C LEU A 339 -16.95 3.97 -11.31
N PRO A 340 -18.04 4.51 -10.75
CA PRO A 340 -17.96 5.70 -9.92
C PRO A 340 -17.14 5.42 -8.66
N ILE A 341 -16.39 6.41 -8.21
CA ILE A 341 -15.63 6.33 -6.94
C ILE A 341 -16.36 7.20 -5.92
N LYS A 342 -16.74 6.61 -4.81
CA LYS A 342 -17.46 7.27 -3.74
C LYS A 342 -16.55 8.24 -2.98
N LYS A 343 -17.08 9.42 -2.68
CA LYS A 343 -16.45 10.30 -1.70
C LYS A 343 -16.59 9.71 -0.30
N ILE A 344 -15.67 10.09 0.60
CA ILE A 344 -15.72 9.61 1.99
C ILE A 344 -17.08 9.89 2.65
N THR A 345 -17.70 11.02 2.35
CA THR A 345 -19.00 11.44 2.89
C THR A 345 -20.19 10.53 2.47
N GLU A 346 -20.01 9.71 1.43
CA GLU A 346 -21.01 8.78 0.89
C GLU A 346 -20.81 7.35 1.39
N ILE A 347 -19.85 7.13 2.28
CA ILE A 347 -19.50 5.82 2.83
C ILE A 347 -20.14 5.66 4.20
N GLU A 348 -20.50 4.44 4.55
CA GLU A 348 -20.96 4.10 5.89
C GLU A 348 -19.86 3.44 6.71
N SER A 349 -19.75 3.85 7.98
CA SER A 349 -18.77 3.30 8.93
C SER A 349 -19.37 3.26 10.34
N LYS A 350 -18.84 2.38 11.18
CA LYS A 350 -19.03 2.46 12.63
C LYS A 350 -17.89 3.29 13.22
N TYR A 351 -18.14 3.96 14.32
CA TYR A 351 -17.17 4.83 14.96
C TYR A 351 -16.97 4.49 16.43
N PHE A 352 -15.72 4.56 16.85
CA PHE A 352 -15.29 4.74 18.23
C PHE A 352 -14.95 6.21 18.41
N MET A 353 -15.58 6.88 19.39
CA MET A 353 -15.35 8.27 19.72
C MET A 353 -15.06 8.39 21.22
N ARG A 354 -13.97 9.05 21.58
CA ARG A 354 -13.61 9.37 22.97
C ARG A 354 -13.68 10.86 23.20
N LEU A 355 -14.47 11.25 24.20
CA LEU A 355 -14.78 12.63 24.56
C LEU A 355 -14.38 12.93 26.00
N LEU A 356 -13.87 14.13 26.25
CA LEU A 356 -13.75 14.71 27.57
C LEU A 356 -14.85 15.77 27.75
N VAL A 357 -15.74 15.56 28.72
CA VAL A 357 -16.93 16.41 28.95
C VAL A 357 -17.04 16.82 30.40
N ASP A 358 -17.87 17.83 30.72
CA ASP A 358 -18.22 18.17 32.09
C ASP A 358 -18.95 16.98 32.77
N ASP A 359 -18.54 16.62 34.00
CA ASP A 359 -19.25 15.60 34.80
C ASP A 359 -20.49 16.24 35.47
N LYS A 360 -21.55 16.50 34.67
CA LYS A 360 -22.80 17.11 35.11
C LYS A 360 -24.01 16.31 34.62
N PRO A 361 -25.09 16.26 35.41
CA PRO A 361 -26.35 15.67 34.95
C PRO A 361 -26.83 16.32 33.63
N GLY A 362 -27.28 15.50 32.70
CA GLY A 362 -27.81 15.91 31.40
C GLY A 362 -26.79 16.09 30.28
N VAL A 363 -25.47 16.03 30.54
CA VAL A 363 -24.45 16.15 29.46
C VAL A 363 -24.54 14.99 28.49
N LEU A 364 -24.58 13.75 28.99
CA LEU A 364 -24.76 12.57 28.15
C LEU A 364 -26.07 12.62 27.32
N ALA A 365 -27.16 13.11 27.97
CA ALA A 365 -28.44 13.23 27.24
C ALA A 365 -28.36 14.20 26.07
N LYS A 366 -27.64 15.32 26.21
CA LYS A 366 -27.44 16.28 25.10
C LYS A 366 -26.59 15.69 23.95
N ILE A 367 -25.53 14.95 24.30
CA ILE A 367 -24.68 14.27 23.30
C ILE A 367 -25.52 13.23 22.54
N ALA A 368 -26.28 12.39 23.27
CA ALA A 368 -27.13 11.37 22.68
C ALA A 368 -28.25 12.00 21.80
N ASP A 369 -28.87 13.10 22.22
CA ASP A 369 -29.85 13.84 21.43
C ASP A 369 -29.24 14.37 20.12
N THR A 370 -28.03 14.92 20.18
CA THR A 370 -27.32 15.41 18.99
C THR A 370 -26.98 14.30 18.02
N LEU A 371 -26.47 13.16 18.51
CA LEU A 371 -26.22 12.01 17.68
C LEU A 371 -27.52 11.52 17.01
N GLY A 372 -28.61 11.40 17.80
CA GLY A 372 -29.90 10.95 17.27
C GLY A 372 -30.49 11.90 16.21
N ARG A 373 -30.41 13.23 16.41
CA ARG A 373 -30.87 14.22 15.41
C ARG A 373 -30.11 14.16 14.09
N ASN A 374 -28.85 13.74 14.14
CA ASN A 374 -28.01 13.52 12.96
C ASN A 374 -28.09 12.07 12.43
N ASN A 375 -29.09 11.30 12.83
CA ASN A 375 -29.27 9.89 12.42
C ASN A 375 -28.09 8.97 12.78
N VAL A 376 -27.38 9.27 13.86
CA VAL A 376 -26.30 8.44 14.41
C VAL A 376 -26.85 7.59 15.54
N SER A 377 -26.94 6.29 15.33
CA SER A 377 -27.33 5.32 16.35
C SER A 377 -26.16 4.97 17.26
N ILE A 378 -26.41 4.87 18.56
CA ILE A 378 -25.42 4.53 19.57
C ILE A 378 -25.50 3.02 19.87
N ALA A 379 -24.45 2.27 19.59
CA ALA A 379 -24.35 0.87 19.96
C ALA A 379 -23.91 0.69 21.42
N GLN A 380 -22.98 1.52 21.88
CA GLN A 380 -22.45 1.41 23.26
C GLN A 380 -21.97 2.77 23.78
N VAL A 381 -22.16 2.98 25.07
CA VAL A 381 -21.57 4.10 25.83
C VAL A 381 -20.82 3.57 27.04
N ILE A 382 -19.61 4.05 27.24
CA ILE A 382 -18.75 3.67 28.37
C ILE A 382 -18.30 4.96 29.06
N GLN A 383 -18.53 5.06 30.37
CA GLN A 383 -17.98 6.11 31.22
C GLN A 383 -17.16 5.43 32.32
N LYS A 384 -15.83 5.44 32.20
CA LYS A 384 -14.92 4.74 33.13
C LYS A 384 -14.21 5.66 34.11
N ASN A 385 -13.78 6.83 33.67
CA ASN A 385 -12.88 7.68 34.42
C ASN A 385 -13.49 9.05 34.70
N LYS A 386 -13.31 9.51 35.94
CA LYS A 386 -13.52 10.89 36.33
C LYS A 386 -12.16 11.53 36.52
N ILE A 387 -11.98 12.69 35.94
CA ILE A 387 -10.78 13.50 36.05
C ILE A 387 -11.24 14.86 36.60
N GLU A 388 -11.12 15.04 37.93
CA GLU A 388 -11.63 16.19 38.65
C GLU A 388 -13.16 16.35 38.43
N ASP A 389 -13.59 17.44 37.79
CA ASP A 389 -14.98 17.76 37.44
C ASP A 389 -15.37 17.37 36.00
N LYS A 390 -14.55 16.54 35.36
CA LYS A 390 -14.74 16.07 33.99
C LYS A 390 -14.96 14.55 33.96
N ALA A 391 -15.75 14.13 32.99
CA ALA A 391 -15.99 12.73 32.68
C ALA A 391 -15.41 12.38 31.30
N GLU A 392 -14.79 11.23 31.21
CA GLU A 392 -14.40 10.65 29.94
C GLU A 392 -15.49 9.70 29.45
N LEU A 393 -16.05 10.03 28.30
CA LEU A 393 -17.06 9.23 27.60
C LEU A 393 -16.46 8.58 26.38
N VAL A 394 -16.69 7.29 26.23
CA VAL A 394 -16.46 6.55 24.99
C VAL A 394 -17.82 6.18 24.41
N VAL A 395 -18.04 6.54 23.17
CA VAL A 395 -19.25 6.24 22.40
C VAL A 395 -18.87 5.38 21.20
N ILE A 396 -19.60 4.29 21.00
CA ILE A 396 -19.49 3.45 19.81
C ILE A 396 -20.82 3.55 19.07
N THR A 397 -20.76 3.83 17.78
CA THR A 397 -21.94 3.94 16.93
C THR A 397 -22.23 2.61 16.22
N ASP A 398 -23.50 2.45 15.81
CA ASP A 398 -23.84 1.55 14.72
C ASP A 398 -23.32 2.10 13.38
N LEU A 399 -23.57 1.36 12.30
CA LEU A 399 -23.25 1.78 10.94
C LEU A 399 -23.96 3.09 10.62
N VAL A 400 -23.22 4.08 10.18
CA VAL A 400 -23.74 5.43 9.91
C VAL A 400 -23.00 6.06 8.72
N LEU A 401 -23.73 6.85 7.93
CA LEU A 401 -23.15 7.64 6.84
C LEU A 401 -22.13 8.65 7.40
N GLU A 402 -20.93 8.68 6.82
CA GLU A 402 -19.83 9.55 7.29
C GLU A 402 -20.23 11.03 7.37
N GLN A 403 -21.07 11.52 6.44
CA GLN A 403 -21.56 12.90 6.49
C GLN A 403 -22.38 13.14 7.76
N ASN A 404 -23.30 12.25 8.11
CA ASN A 404 -24.16 12.37 9.30
C ASN A 404 -23.33 12.39 10.58
N PHE A 405 -22.31 11.53 10.65
CA PHE A 405 -21.39 11.51 11.79
C PHE A 405 -20.53 12.77 11.88
N ALA A 406 -20.03 13.25 10.73
CA ALA A 406 -19.26 14.52 10.69
C ALA A 406 -20.09 15.71 11.15
N ASP A 407 -21.36 15.82 10.72
CA ASP A 407 -22.28 16.88 11.15
C ASP A 407 -22.53 16.82 12.67
N ALA A 408 -22.75 15.61 13.21
CA ALA A 408 -22.89 15.41 14.65
C ALA A 408 -21.63 15.82 15.43
N LEU A 409 -20.42 15.51 14.92
CA LEU A 409 -19.16 15.90 15.55
C LEU A 409 -18.99 17.41 15.62
N VAL A 410 -19.38 18.15 14.57
CA VAL A 410 -19.32 19.61 14.53
C VAL A 410 -20.23 20.18 15.63
N GLU A 411 -21.46 19.68 15.77
CA GLU A 411 -22.37 20.13 16.82
C GLU A 411 -21.85 19.80 18.24
N ILE A 412 -21.36 18.55 18.45
CA ILE A 412 -20.81 18.12 19.73
C ILE A 412 -19.60 18.98 20.13
N LYS A 413 -18.71 19.27 19.19
CA LYS A 413 -17.54 20.14 19.42
C LYS A 413 -17.93 21.56 19.84
N GLY A 414 -19.08 22.05 19.35
CA GLY A 414 -19.61 23.36 19.68
C GLY A 414 -20.33 23.46 21.03
N MET A 415 -20.54 22.34 21.75
CA MET A 415 -21.23 22.35 23.04
C MET A 415 -20.35 22.93 24.18
N ASP A 416 -20.88 23.77 25.03
CA ASP A 416 -20.18 24.31 26.20
C ASP A 416 -19.63 23.23 27.15
N HIS A 417 -20.32 22.08 27.21
CA HIS A 417 -20.00 20.97 28.06
C HIS A 417 -18.94 20.01 27.47
N THR A 418 -18.66 20.10 26.17
CA THR A 418 -17.60 19.32 25.52
C THR A 418 -16.27 20.07 25.65
N LYS A 419 -15.31 19.46 26.34
CA LYS A 419 -13.98 20.06 26.50
C LYS A 419 -13.05 19.65 25.36
N GLU A 420 -13.19 18.40 24.91
CA GLU A 420 -12.33 17.84 23.88
C GLU A 420 -13.00 16.63 23.21
N ILE A 421 -12.87 16.54 21.90
CA ILE A 421 -13.03 15.28 21.16
C ILE A 421 -11.61 14.70 21.06
N SER A 422 -11.28 13.79 21.97
CA SER A 422 -9.89 13.32 22.11
C SER A 422 -9.49 12.38 20.97
N THR A 423 -10.40 11.55 20.48
CA THR A 423 -10.12 10.59 19.41
C THR A 423 -11.40 10.16 18.71
N VAL A 424 -11.30 9.98 17.41
CA VAL A 424 -12.32 9.32 16.56
C VAL A 424 -11.63 8.30 15.69
N ILE A 425 -12.08 7.04 15.74
CA ILE A 425 -11.51 5.95 14.95
C ILE A 425 -12.64 5.12 14.37
N ARG A 426 -12.52 4.69 13.13
CA ARG A 426 -13.48 3.79 12.50
C ARG A 426 -13.38 2.38 13.08
N VAL A 427 -14.49 1.67 13.13
CA VAL A 427 -14.58 0.29 13.66
C VAL A 427 -14.99 -0.63 12.51
N TYR A 428 -14.38 -1.79 12.47
CA TYR A 428 -14.64 -2.86 11.48
C TYR A 428 -16.05 -3.45 11.59
#